data_dd46be76020035d59aedadd7a882cffd
#
_entry.id   dd46be76020035d59aedadd7a882cffd
#
_cell.length_a   1.000
_cell.length_b   1.000
_cell.length_c   1.000
_cell.angle_alpha   90.00
_cell.angle_beta   90.00
_cell.angle_gamma   90.00
#
_symmetry.space_group_name_H-M   'P 1'
#
loop_
_entity.id
_entity.type
_entity.pdbx_description
1 polymer ?
#
loop_
_entity_poly.entity_id
_entity_poly.type
_entity_poly.pdbx_seq_one_letter_code
_entity_poly.pdbx_strand_id
1 'polypeptide(L)'
;MSQETQIEINVLASLSHISEVEWDRCACPEAKEGRPVDPFTTYRFLKALEDSNSIGPGTGWTPHYLQANLDDKTIGVAPLYGKTHSQGEYIFDHNFAQAYANSGGSYYPKLQLAVPHTPATGR
;
A
#
# COMPACT_ATOMS: atom_id res chain seq x y z
N MET A 1 -31.16 7.23 -20.96
CA MET A 1 -30.91 7.22 -19.53
C MET A 1 -29.41 7.16 -19.31
N SER A 2 -28.86 8.21 -18.76
CA SER A 2 -27.42 8.22 -18.46
C SER A 2 -27.17 7.44 -17.18
N GLN A 3 -26.29 6.45 -17.23
CA GLN A 3 -25.81 5.79 -16.03
C GLN A 3 -24.61 6.56 -15.52
N GLU A 4 -24.67 7.00 -14.30
CA GLU A 4 -23.52 7.57 -13.66
C GLU A 4 -22.51 6.47 -13.37
N THR A 5 -21.30 6.65 -13.87
CA THR A 5 -20.21 5.75 -13.56
C THR A 5 -19.68 6.09 -12.16
N GLN A 6 -19.81 5.15 -11.24
CA GLN A 6 -19.33 5.34 -9.88
C GLN A 6 -18.15 4.42 -9.59
N ILE A 7 -17.09 5.02 -9.10
CA ILE A 7 -15.93 4.28 -8.61
C ILE A 7 -16.08 4.12 -7.11
N GLU A 8 -16.05 2.88 -6.65
CA GLU A 8 -16.11 2.55 -5.23
C GLU A 8 -14.70 2.29 -4.71
N ILE A 9 -14.34 2.95 -3.61
CA ILE A 9 -13.04 2.74 -2.97
C ILE A 9 -13.25 1.91 -1.71
N ASN A 10 -12.60 0.76 -1.66
CA ASN A 10 -12.60 -0.11 -0.50
C ASN A 10 -11.24 -0.06 0.19
N VAL A 11 -11.26 -0.12 1.52
CA VAL A 11 -10.05 -0.23 2.32
C VAL A 11 -9.97 -1.66 2.84
N LEU A 12 -8.90 -2.36 2.50
CA LEU A 12 -8.71 -3.77 2.85
C LEU A 12 -7.66 -3.88 3.96
N ALA A 13 -8.02 -4.55 5.05
CA ALA A 13 -7.11 -4.77 6.17
C ALA A 13 -6.08 -5.86 5.89
N SER A 14 -6.28 -6.66 4.84
CA SER A 14 -5.38 -7.75 4.45
C SER A 14 -5.53 -8.04 2.96
N LEU A 15 -4.45 -8.49 2.33
CA LEU A 15 -4.49 -8.96 0.95
C LEU A 15 -5.31 -10.24 0.79
N SER A 16 -5.66 -10.92 1.88
CA SER A 16 -6.54 -12.09 1.82
C SER A 16 -7.95 -11.73 1.35
N HIS A 17 -8.31 -10.45 1.31
CA HIS A 17 -9.61 -9.97 0.85
C HIS A 17 -9.65 -9.64 -0.64
N ILE A 18 -8.56 -9.84 -1.36
CA ILE A 18 -8.48 -9.63 -2.80
C ILE A 18 -7.68 -10.78 -3.42
N SER A 19 -8.00 -11.17 -4.66
CA SER A 19 -7.27 -12.25 -5.31
C SER A 19 -5.91 -11.76 -5.83
N GLU A 20 -4.96 -12.69 -5.93
CA GLU A 20 -3.65 -12.42 -6.50
C GLU A 20 -3.76 -11.90 -7.93
N VAL A 21 -4.64 -12.50 -8.73
CA VAL A 21 -4.84 -12.10 -10.12
C VAL A 21 -5.33 -10.67 -10.24
N GLU A 22 -6.30 -10.28 -9.41
CA GLU A 22 -6.83 -8.91 -9.45
C GLU A 22 -5.80 -7.90 -9.00
N TRP A 23 -5.05 -8.20 -7.93
CA TRP A 23 -4.02 -7.30 -7.46
C TRP A 23 -2.93 -7.11 -8.50
N ASP A 24 -2.35 -8.22 -9.00
CA ASP A 24 -1.23 -8.16 -9.93
C ASP A 24 -1.61 -7.53 -11.27
N ARG A 25 -2.85 -7.75 -11.71
CA ARG A 25 -3.33 -7.11 -12.94
C ARG A 25 -3.27 -5.58 -12.84
N CYS A 26 -3.57 -5.03 -11.67
CA CYS A 26 -3.55 -3.58 -11.46
C CYS A 26 -2.17 -3.07 -11.05
N ALA A 27 -1.46 -3.81 -10.20
CA ALA A 27 -0.17 -3.37 -9.66
C ALA A 27 1.00 -3.62 -10.61
N CYS A 28 0.85 -4.58 -11.53
CA CYS A 28 1.94 -5.00 -12.42
C CYS A 28 1.50 -4.95 -13.90
N PRO A 29 1.11 -3.76 -14.41
CA PRO A 29 0.66 -3.64 -15.81
C PRO A 29 1.76 -3.94 -16.83
N GLU A 30 3.03 -3.82 -16.43
CA GLU A 30 4.19 -4.10 -17.28
C GLU A 30 4.22 -5.54 -17.77
N ALA A 31 3.59 -6.47 -17.06
CA ALA A 31 3.54 -7.86 -17.49
C ALA A 31 2.83 -8.03 -18.83
N LYS A 32 1.77 -7.24 -19.07
CA LYS A 32 1.04 -7.28 -20.34
C LYS A 32 1.81 -6.65 -21.49
N GLU A 33 2.76 -5.78 -21.16
CA GLU A 33 3.60 -5.09 -22.15
C GLU A 33 4.89 -5.85 -22.44
N GLY A 34 5.07 -7.03 -21.85
CA GLY A 34 6.28 -7.83 -22.01
C GLY A 34 7.50 -7.24 -21.30
N ARG A 35 7.31 -6.27 -20.40
CA ARG A 35 8.39 -5.69 -19.63
C ARG A 35 8.59 -6.46 -18.32
N PRO A 36 9.81 -6.42 -17.76
CA PRO A 36 10.06 -7.06 -16.46
C PRO A 36 9.14 -6.51 -15.37
N VAL A 37 8.56 -7.42 -14.57
CA VAL A 37 7.68 -7.07 -13.47
C VAL A 37 8.53 -6.69 -12.26
N ASP A 38 8.12 -5.60 -11.57
CA ASP A 38 8.71 -5.22 -10.29
C ASP A 38 8.25 -6.24 -9.23
N PRO A 39 9.14 -7.07 -8.70
CA PRO A 39 8.74 -8.12 -7.75
C PRO A 39 8.20 -7.56 -6.44
N PHE A 40 8.59 -6.33 -6.06
CA PHE A 40 8.23 -5.75 -4.77
C PHE A 40 6.82 -5.19 -4.72
N THR A 41 6.14 -5.04 -5.86
CA THR A 41 4.74 -4.59 -5.91
C THR A 41 3.76 -5.74 -6.11
N THR A 42 4.25 -6.97 -6.25
CA THR A 42 3.41 -8.13 -6.48
C THR A 42 2.62 -8.53 -5.22
N TYR A 43 1.47 -9.15 -5.44
CA TYR A 43 0.67 -9.74 -4.36
C TYR A 43 1.51 -10.70 -3.52
N ARG A 44 2.28 -11.58 -4.19
CA ARG A 44 3.08 -12.60 -3.51
C ARG A 44 4.07 -12.01 -2.52
N PHE A 45 4.78 -10.94 -2.92
CA PHE A 45 5.74 -10.29 -2.04
C PHE A 45 5.05 -9.58 -0.86
N LEU A 46 4.01 -8.79 -1.15
CA LEU A 46 3.31 -8.05 -0.10
C LEU A 46 2.58 -8.99 0.85
N LYS A 47 2.01 -10.08 0.34
CA LYS A 47 1.35 -11.09 1.18
C LYS A 47 2.35 -11.81 2.08
N ALA A 48 3.57 -12.03 1.58
CA ALA A 48 4.63 -12.62 2.39
C ALA A 48 5.00 -11.74 3.58
N LEU A 49 4.95 -10.42 3.42
CA LEU A 49 5.18 -9.50 4.54
C LEU A 49 4.11 -9.64 5.61
N GLU A 50 2.85 -9.85 5.21
CA GLU A 50 1.77 -10.12 6.18
C GLU A 50 1.98 -11.47 6.87
N ASP A 51 2.22 -12.51 6.08
CA ASP A 51 2.30 -13.89 6.60
C ASP A 51 3.51 -14.09 7.52
N SER A 52 4.59 -13.35 7.29
CA SER A 52 5.79 -13.40 8.14
C SER A 52 5.71 -12.50 9.36
N ASN A 53 4.61 -11.75 9.52
CA ASN A 53 4.43 -10.77 10.58
C ASN A 53 5.45 -9.63 10.54
N SER A 54 5.96 -9.31 9.36
CA SER A 54 6.82 -8.15 9.14
C SER A 54 6.02 -6.86 9.14
N ILE A 55 4.74 -6.94 8.85
CA ILE A 55 3.75 -5.86 8.98
C ILE A 55 2.57 -6.41 9.77
N GLY A 56 1.68 -5.52 10.25
CA GLY A 56 0.51 -5.89 11.01
C GLY A 56 0.63 -5.54 12.49
N PRO A 57 -0.16 -6.19 13.36
CA PRO A 57 -0.20 -5.84 14.78
C PRO A 57 1.18 -5.87 15.44
N GLY A 58 1.51 -4.81 16.17
CA GLY A 58 2.76 -4.71 16.92
C GLY A 58 3.96 -4.25 16.12
N THR A 59 3.83 -4.06 14.80
CA THR A 59 4.96 -3.67 13.94
C THR A 59 5.02 -2.17 13.65
N GLY A 60 3.94 -1.44 13.92
CA GLY A 60 3.81 -0.05 13.53
C GLY A 60 3.42 0.15 12.06
N TRP A 61 3.21 -0.93 11.31
CA TRP A 61 2.73 -0.94 9.94
C TRP A 61 1.34 -1.56 9.90
N THR A 62 0.30 -0.73 9.80
CA THR A 62 -1.08 -1.22 9.75
C THR A 62 -1.58 -1.17 8.32
N PRO A 63 -1.90 -2.32 7.70
CA PRO A 63 -2.38 -2.32 6.31
C PRO A 63 -3.72 -1.63 6.16
N HIS A 64 -3.81 -0.77 5.15
CA HIS A 64 -5.05 -0.13 4.69
C HIS A 64 -5.02 -0.13 3.17
N TYR A 65 -4.90 -1.31 2.56
CA TYR A 65 -4.80 -1.42 1.10
C TYR A 65 -6.03 -0.80 0.44
N LEU A 66 -5.80 -0.01 -0.59
CA LEU A 66 -6.89 0.59 -1.34
C LEU A 66 -7.22 -0.26 -2.56
N GLN A 67 -8.51 -0.46 -2.78
CA GLN A 67 -9.03 -1.13 -3.97
C GLN A 67 -10.08 -0.23 -4.59
N ALA A 68 -9.87 0.15 -5.84
CA ALA A 68 -10.84 0.90 -6.61
C ALA A 68 -11.62 -0.05 -7.52
N ASN A 69 -12.94 -0.06 -7.38
CA ASN A 69 -13.82 -0.90 -8.18
C ASN A 69 -14.73 -0.06 -9.06
N LEU A 70 -14.93 -0.52 -10.27
CA LEU A 70 -15.89 0.03 -11.22
C LEU A 70 -16.76 -1.13 -11.71
N ASP A 71 -18.09 -1.06 -11.44
CA ASP A 71 -19.04 -2.11 -11.81
C ASP A 71 -18.56 -3.50 -11.37
N ASP A 72 -18.17 -3.63 -10.09
CA ASP A 72 -17.69 -4.86 -9.46
C ASP A 72 -16.37 -5.39 -10.02
N LYS A 73 -15.67 -4.57 -10.82
CA LYS A 73 -14.36 -4.92 -11.34
C LYS A 73 -13.29 -4.06 -10.70
N THR A 74 -12.23 -4.70 -10.19
CA THR A 74 -11.08 -3.96 -9.64
C THR A 74 -10.32 -3.28 -10.78
N ILE A 75 -10.20 -1.95 -10.70
CA ILE A 75 -9.51 -1.14 -11.70
C ILE A 75 -8.24 -0.48 -11.17
N GLY A 76 -8.04 -0.51 -9.87
CA GLY A 76 -6.83 0.05 -9.26
C GLY A 76 -6.61 -0.48 -7.87
N VAL A 77 -5.35 -0.52 -7.45
CA VAL A 77 -4.95 -0.94 -6.11
C VAL A 77 -3.78 -0.09 -5.64
N ALA A 78 -3.62 0.03 -4.31
CA ALA A 78 -2.50 0.75 -3.74
C ALA A 78 -2.11 0.16 -2.38
N PRO A 79 -0.81 -0.03 -2.12
CA PRO A 79 -0.32 -0.47 -0.81
C PRO A 79 -0.18 0.73 0.12
N LEU A 80 -1.21 0.96 0.93
CA LEU A 80 -1.24 2.05 1.90
C LEU A 80 -1.15 1.48 3.31
N TYR A 81 -0.35 2.13 4.15
CA TYR A 81 -0.15 1.70 5.52
C TYR A 81 -0.29 2.86 6.48
N GLY A 82 -0.93 2.60 7.63
CA GLY A 82 -0.88 3.50 8.77
C GLY A 82 0.39 3.21 9.54
N LYS A 83 1.13 4.25 9.90
CA LYS A 83 2.43 4.11 10.55
C LYS A 83 2.44 4.84 11.87
N THR A 84 2.96 4.18 12.91
CA THR A 84 3.17 4.79 14.24
C THR A 84 4.62 5.23 14.45
N HIS A 85 5.52 4.89 13.52
CA HIS A 85 6.94 5.28 13.53
C HIS A 85 7.45 5.29 12.08
N SER A 86 8.69 5.72 11.88
CA SER A 86 9.31 5.78 10.55
C SER A 86 10.32 4.67 10.30
N GLN A 87 10.28 3.61 11.05
CA GLN A 87 11.16 2.45 10.85
C GLN A 87 10.65 1.60 9.69
N GLY A 88 11.57 0.95 9.00
CA GLY A 88 11.24 0.12 7.86
C GLY A 88 11.02 0.90 6.57
N GLU A 89 11.31 2.20 6.56
CA GLU A 89 11.27 3.05 5.38
C GLU A 89 12.68 3.27 4.88
N TYR A 90 12.83 3.26 3.55
CA TYR A 90 14.14 3.48 2.95
C TYR A 90 14.58 4.95 3.05
N ILE A 91 13.64 5.86 2.86
CA ILE A 91 13.89 7.30 3.04
C ILE A 91 13.42 7.68 4.44
N PHE A 92 14.36 8.18 5.25
CA PHE A 92 14.07 8.50 6.64
C PHE A 92 13.53 9.92 6.76
N ASP A 93 12.48 10.07 7.56
CA ASP A 93 11.83 11.36 7.79
C ASP A 93 11.93 11.83 9.25
N HIS A 94 12.91 11.30 9.99
CA HIS A 94 13.05 11.60 11.43
C HIS A 94 13.19 13.09 11.71
N ASN A 95 13.92 13.82 10.85
CA ASN A 95 14.10 15.25 11.02
C ASN A 95 12.79 16.02 10.84
N PHE A 96 11.97 15.62 9.88
CA PHE A 96 10.66 16.23 9.68
C PHE A 96 9.72 15.92 10.84
N ALA A 97 9.73 14.69 11.33
CA ALA A 97 8.91 14.29 12.48
C ALA A 97 9.30 15.11 13.71
N GLN A 98 10.59 15.28 13.96
CA GLN A 98 11.07 16.05 15.11
C GLN A 98 10.70 17.54 14.99
N ALA A 99 10.87 18.11 13.79
CA ALA A 99 10.52 19.50 13.55
C ALA A 99 9.02 19.74 13.74
N TYR A 100 8.19 18.82 13.26
CA TYR A 100 6.74 18.93 13.41
C TYR A 100 6.32 18.80 14.88
N ALA A 101 6.94 17.88 15.60
CA ALA A 101 6.67 17.72 17.05
C ALA A 101 7.09 18.98 17.82
N ASN A 102 8.25 19.56 17.46
CA ASN A 102 8.74 20.79 18.12
C ASN A 102 7.81 21.99 17.88
N SER A 103 7.06 22.00 16.76
CA SER A 103 6.10 23.07 16.47
C SER A 103 4.72 22.81 17.10
N GLY A 104 4.58 21.76 17.90
CA GLY A 104 3.33 21.44 18.60
C GLY A 104 2.42 20.49 17.85
N GLY A 105 2.84 19.96 16.72
CA GLY A 105 2.08 18.99 15.96
C GLY A 105 2.36 17.55 16.37
N SER A 106 1.52 16.65 15.89
CA SER A 106 1.70 15.21 16.06
C SER A 106 1.93 14.58 14.68
N TYR A 107 3.13 14.10 14.44
CA TYR A 107 3.51 13.52 13.14
C TYR A 107 2.93 12.11 12.97
N TYR A 108 2.84 11.37 14.07
CA TYR A 108 2.32 10.00 14.06
C TYR A 108 0.96 9.92 14.73
N PRO A 109 0.07 9.00 14.31
CA PRO A 109 0.24 8.09 13.18
C PRO A 109 0.18 8.82 11.85
N LYS A 110 0.82 8.26 10.83
CA LYS A 110 0.81 8.79 9.46
C LYS A 110 0.38 7.73 8.48
N LEU A 111 -0.06 8.14 7.29
CA LEU A 111 -0.33 7.22 6.18
C LEU A 111 0.89 7.20 5.26
N GLN A 112 1.28 6.02 4.84
CA GLN A 112 2.44 5.82 3.99
C GLN A 112 2.06 4.96 2.80
N LEU A 113 2.24 5.50 1.59
CA LEU A 113 2.10 4.75 0.34
C LEU A 113 3.48 4.27 -0.07
N ALA A 114 3.80 3.02 0.20
CA ALA A 114 5.14 2.51 -0.02
C ALA A 114 5.16 0.99 0.03
N VAL A 115 6.27 0.41 -0.39
CA VAL A 115 6.57 -1.01 -0.16
C VAL A 115 7.38 -1.09 1.14
N PRO A 116 6.84 -1.78 2.18
CA PRO A 116 7.51 -1.84 3.48
C PRO A 116 8.87 -2.52 3.41
N HIS A 117 9.82 -2.00 4.17
CA HIS A 117 11.14 -2.61 4.39
C HIS A 117 12.00 -2.80 3.13
N THR A 118 11.68 -2.11 2.03
CA THR A 118 12.43 -2.23 0.78
C THR A 118 12.80 -0.85 0.24
N PRO A 119 13.92 -0.75 -0.49
CA PRO A 119 14.31 0.51 -1.13
C PRO A 119 13.60 0.77 -2.46
N ALA A 120 12.59 -0.02 -2.79
CA ALA A 120 11.86 0.14 -4.04
C ALA A 120 10.99 1.40 -4.01
N THR A 121 10.95 2.12 -5.14
CA THR A 121 10.03 3.25 -5.29
C THR A 121 8.66 2.72 -5.74
N GLY A 122 7.61 3.30 -5.16
CA GLY A 122 6.24 2.98 -5.57
C GLY A 122 5.93 3.49 -6.97
N ARG A 123 4.88 2.97 -7.55
CA ARG A 123 4.42 3.35 -8.89
C ARG A 123 3.08 4.03 -8.83
#